data_8ab2f2add44c13c14b182cc529409f15
#
_entry.id   8ab2f2add44c13c14b182cc529409f15
#
_cell.length_a   1.000
_cell.length_b   1.000
_cell.length_c   1.000
_cell.angle_alpha   90.00
_cell.angle_beta   90.00
_cell.angle_gamma   90.00
#
_symmetry.space_group_name_H-M   'P 1'
#
loop_
_entity.id
_entity.type
_entity.pdbx_description
1 polymer ?
#
loop_
_entity_poly.entity_id
_entity_poly.type
_entity_poly.pdbx_seq_one_letter_code
_entity_poly.pdbx_strand_id
1 'polypeptide(L)'
;KLGVQAVPAVFAEGKMIHVGRGTMGELLEKLEAVYPSVSEEGNDDATPVHRNFDVLVLGGGPAGASAAIYSARKGLKVAMIAERIGGQVKETVGIENLISVPYTTGQQLADNLRTHLTHYPIDLFENRRIESTDFQGKEKQVKVKGNEVFTASAVIIATGAKHRHLGLPREE
;
A
#
# COMPACT_ATOMS: atom_id res chain seq x y z
N LYS A 1 32.79 -16.72 6.05
CA LYS A 1 31.95 -16.94 4.85
C LYS A 1 30.51 -17.06 5.33
N LEU A 2 29.60 -16.19 4.88
CA LEU A 2 28.23 -16.09 5.38
C LEU A 2 27.27 -17.17 4.88
N GLY A 3 27.75 -18.19 4.12
CA GLY A 3 26.96 -19.34 3.69
C GLY A 3 25.70 -19.02 2.88
N VAL A 4 25.69 -17.92 2.11
CA VAL A 4 24.53 -17.49 1.33
C VAL A 4 24.28 -18.47 0.19
N GLN A 5 23.10 -19.09 0.15
CA GLN A 5 22.68 -20.05 -0.89
C GLN A 5 21.87 -19.39 -2.00
N ALA A 6 21.26 -18.24 -1.75
CA ALA A 6 20.46 -17.49 -2.71
C ALA A 6 20.44 -16.00 -2.38
N VAL A 7 20.07 -15.16 -3.36
CA VAL A 7 19.96 -13.71 -3.22
C VAL A 7 18.54 -13.26 -3.58
N PRO A 8 18.02 -12.19 -2.96
CA PRO A 8 18.59 -11.40 -1.87
C PRO A 8 18.68 -12.20 -0.56
N ALA A 9 19.64 -11.87 0.30
CA ALA A 9 19.73 -12.42 1.65
C ALA A 9 19.87 -11.28 2.66
N VAL A 10 19.13 -11.35 3.77
CA VAL A 10 19.13 -10.36 4.83
C VAL A 10 19.66 -10.99 6.10
N PHE A 11 20.60 -10.31 6.73
CA PHE A 11 21.22 -10.72 7.99
C PHE A 11 20.90 -9.71 9.07
N ALA A 12 20.59 -10.21 10.27
CA ALA A 12 20.50 -9.45 11.48
C ALA A 12 21.38 -10.09 12.54
N GLU A 13 22.23 -9.30 13.20
CA GLU A 13 23.19 -9.77 14.23
C GLU A 13 24.01 -10.98 13.80
N GLY A 14 24.41 -11.02 12.52
CA GLY A 14 25.19 -12.12 11.97
C GLY A 14 24.41 -13.39 11.65
N LYS A 15 23.11 -13.44 11.93
CA LYS A 15 22.22 -14.55 11.54
C LYS A 15 21.45 -14.20 10.28
N MET A 16 21.30 -15.16 9.39
CA MET A 16 20.47 -15.00 8.19
C MET A 16 18.99 -15.12 8.59
N ILE A 17 18.22 -14.02 8.40
CA ILE A 17 16.79 -13.94 8.76
C ILE A 17 15.88 -14.09 7.54
N HIS A 18 16.39 -13.79 6.35
CA HIS A 18 15.64 -13.96 5.12
C HIS A 18 16.56 -14.28 3.95
N VAL A 19 16.09 -15.14 3.05
CA VAL A 19 16.77 -15.49 1.80
C VAL A 19 15.75 -15.70 0.68
N GLY A 20 16.09 -15.24 -0.53
CA GLY A 20 15.24 -15.34 -1.70
C GLY A 20 14.25 -14.18 -1.82
N ARG A 21 13.27 -14.34 -2.71
CA ARG A 21 12.23 -13.34 -2.92
C ARG A 21 11.24 -13.39 -1.77
N GLY A 22 10.82 -12.23 -1.30
CA GLY A 22 9.82 -12.07 -0.26
C GLY A 22 9.14 -10.72 -0.35
N THR A 23 8.01 -10.57 0.29
CA THR A 23 7.30 -9.29 0.40
C THR A 23 7.96 -8.42 1.47
N MET A 24 7.78 -7.11 1.36
CA MET A 24 8.24 -6.17 2.40
C MET A 24 7.60 -6.50 3.76
N GLY A 25 6.33 -6.95 3.77
CA GLY A 25 5.64 -7.34 5.00
C GLY A 25 6.31 -8.53 5.69
N GLU A 26 6.65 -9.59 4.96
CA GLU A 26 7.37 -10.76 5.50
C GLU A 26 8.75 -10.39 6.03
N LEU A 27 9.45 -9.48 5.34
CA LEU A 27 10.74 -9.01 5.81
C LEU A 27 10.62 -8.20 7.10
N LEU A 28 9.62 -7.33 7.18
CA LEU A 28 9.35 -6.54 8.38
C LEU A 28 8.96 -7.42 9.56
N GLU A 29 8.10 -8.42 9.38
CA GLU A 29 7.75 -9.39 10.42
C GLU A 29 8.99 -10.12 10.97
N LYS A 30 9.88 -10.55 10.08
CA LYS A 30 11.13 -11.23 10.47
C LYS A 30 12.10 -10.28 11.16
N LEU A 31 12.18 -9.03 10.74
CA LEU A 31 12.96 -8.00 11.40
C LEU A 31 12.39 -7.66 12.78
N GLU A 32 11.08 -7.53 12.90
CA GLU A 32 10.39 -7.29 14.18
C GLU A 32 10.58 -8.45 15.17
N ALA A 33 10.72 -9.68 14.69
CA ALA A 33 11.01 -10.83 15.54
C ALA A 33 12.45 -10.81 16.10
N VAL A 34 13.40 -10.22 15.38
CA VAL A 34 14.82 -10.11 15.79
C VAL A 34 15.08 -8.81 16.54
N TYR A 35 14.53 -7.76 16.03
CA TYR A 35 14.48 -6.44 16.65
C TYR A 35 13.01 -6.16 16.97
N PRO A 36 12.52 -6.65 18.13
CA PRO A 36 11.22 -6.20 18.57
C PRO A 36 11.29 -4.69 18.41
N SER A 37 10.50 -4.13 17.50
CA SER A 37 10.36 -2.70 17.47
C SER A 37 10.29 -2.35 18.94
N VAL A 38 11.25 -1.50 19.42
CA VAL A 38 10.93 -0.77 20.63
C VAL A 38 9.58 -0.22 20.21
N SER A 39 8.55 -0.98 20.57
CA SER A 39 7.23 -0.44 20.58
C SER A 39 7.55 0.85 21.25
N GLU A 40 7.60 1.95 20.53
CA GLU A 40 7.10 3.11 21.17
C GLU A 40 5.88 2.51 21.82
N GLU A 41 6.07 2.09 23.10
CA GLU A 41 5.00 1.70 24.01
C GLU A 41 4.05 2.77 23.71
N GLY A 42 3.04 2.37 22.94
CA GLY A 42 2.32 3.35 22.17
C GLY A 42 2.00 4.37 23.20
N ASN A 43 2.59 5.51 23.02
CA ASN A 43 2.12 6.63 23.73
C ASN A 43 0.69 6.68 23.23
N ASP A 44 -0.18 5.83 23.80
CA ASP A 44 -1.63 5.86 23.61
C ASP A 44 -2.14 7.25 24.00
N ASP A 45 -1.30 8.03 24.69
CA ASP A 45 -1.43 9.46 24.94
C ASP A 45 -0.93 10.34 23.79
N ALA A 46 -0.28 9.81 22.75
CA ALA A 46 0.07 10.62 21.58
C ALA A 46 -1.22 10.99 20.85
N THR A 47 -1.56 12.26 20.87
CA THR A 47 -2.73 12.80 20.16
C THR A 47 -2.69 12.33 18.69
N PRO A 48 -3.75 11.66 18.17
CA PRO A 48 -3.78 11.18 16.79
C PRO A 48 -3.48 12.30 15.81
N VAL A 49 -2.67 12.00 14.80
CA VAL A 49 -2.41 12.95 13.71
C VAL A 49 -3.64 12.99 12.79
N HIS A 50 -4.41 14.06 12.86
CA HIS A 50 -5.60 14.26 12.04
C HIS A 50 -5.24 14.93 10.70
N ARG A 51 -5.80 14.37 9.61
CA ARG A 51 -5.63 14.88 8.25
C ARG A 51 -6.97 14.97 7.56
N ASN A 52 -7.29 16.15 7.00
CA ASN A 52 -8.61 16.41 6.41
C ASN A 52 -8.50 16.61 4.90
N PHE A 53 -9.43 15.98 4.17
CA PHE A 53 -9.52 15.99 2.71
C PHE A 53 -10.98 16.15 2.26
N ASP A 54 -11.18 16.42 0.99
CA ASP A 54 -12.52 16.35 0.39
C ASP A 54 -12.85 14.90 0.02
N VAL A 55 -11.83 14.17 -0.49
CA VAL A 55 -11.98 12.78 -0.93
C VAL A 55 -10.80 11.94 -0.44
N LEU A 56 -11.10 10.81 0.19
CA LEU A 56 -10.15 9.73 0.43
C LEU A 56 -10.33 8.62 -0.60
N VAL A 57 -9.23 8.19 -1.19
CA VAL A 57 -9.20 7.01 -2.08
C VAL A 57 -8.45 5.89 -1.37
N LEU A 58 -9.13 4.79 -1.11
CA LEU A 58 -8.56 3.62 -0.43
C LEU A 58 -8.14 2.58 -1.47
N GLY A 59 -6.84 2.44 -1.66
CA GLY A 59 -6.23 1.51 -2.60
C GLY A 59 -5.47 2.18 -3.73
N GLY A 60 -4.26 1.67 -4.02
CA GLY A 60 -3.29 2.23 -4.97
C GLY A 60 -3.27 1.56 -6.34
N GLY A 61 -4.25 0.71 -6.67
CA GLY A 61 -4.37 0.07 -7.98
C GLY A 61 -4.87 1.02 -9.08
N PRO A 62 -5.05 0.53 -10.32
CA PRO A 62 -5.51 1.35 -11.45
C PRO A 62 -6.82 2.08 -11.20
N ALA A 63 -7.77 1.42 -10.53
CA ALA A 63 -9.07 2.02 -10.19
C ALA A 63 -8.90 3.20 -9.21
N GLY A 64 -8.08 3.01 -8.16
CA GLY A 64 -7.78 4.07 -7.19
C GLY A 64 -7.03 5.23 -7.83
N ALA A 65 -6.02 4.94 -8.66
CA ALA A 65 -5.28 5.97 -9.38
C ALA A 65 -6.19 6.81 -10.29
N SER A 66 -7.08 6.15 -11.04
CA SER A 66 -8.07 6.85 -11.86
C SER A 66 -8.98 7.72 -11.01
N ALA A 67 -9.54 7.19 -9.92
CA ALA A 67 -10.43 7.93 -9.03
C ALA A 67 -9.74 9.16 -8.43
N ALA A 68 -8.50 9.01 -7.95
CA ALA A 68 -7.74 10.10 -7.36
C ALA A 68 -7.43 11.22 -8.38
N ILE A 69 -6.95 10.84 -9.57
CA ILE A 69 -6.64 11.79 -10.64
C ILE A 69 -7.89 12.59 -11.04
N TYR A 70 -9.01 11.90 -11.29
CA TYR A 70 -10.25 12.59 -11.69
C TYR A 70 -10.81 13.48 -10.59
N SER A 71 -10.71 13.08 -9.33
CA SER A 71 -11.10 13.90 -8.19
C SER A 71 -10.22 15.16 -8.08
N ALA A 72 -8.90 15.01 -8.19
CA ALA A 72 -7.96 16.14 -8.17
C ALA A 72 -8.18 17.10 -9.35
N ARG A 73 -8.49 16.59 -10.55
CA ARG A 73 -8.84 17.41 -11.72
C ARG A 73 -10.11 18.25 -11.54
N LYS A 74 -10.97 17.88 -10.59
CA LYS A 74 -12.13 18.68 -10.19
C LYS A 74 -11.80 19.75 -9.15
N GLY A 75 -10.52 19.87 -8.77
CA GLY A 75 -10.07 20.83 -7.76
C GLY A 75 -10.32 20.39 -6.32
N LEU A 76 -10.61 19.12 -6.10
CA LEU A 76 -10.81 18.56 -4.77
C LEU A 76 -9.45 18.25 -4.11
N LYS A 77 -9.38 18.44 -2.79
CA LYS A 77 -8.24 18.01 -1.97
C LYS A 77 -8.34 16.49 -1.75
N VAL A 78 -7.42 15.76 -2.36
CA VAL A 78 -7.47 14.29 -2.43
C VAL A 78 -6.30 13.66 -1.68
N ALA A 79 -6.60 12.65 -0.86
CA ALA A 79 -5.59 11.72 -0.38
C ALA A 79 -5.84 10.31 -0.94
N MET A 80 -4.75 9.62 -1.27
CA MET A 80 -4.76 8.19 -1.57
C MET A 80 -4.03 7.44 -0.46
N ILE A 81 -4.72 6.48 0.14
CA ILE A 81 -4.18 5.60 1.20
C ILE A 81 -4.04 4.21 0.62
N ALA A 82 -2.82 3.67 0.61
CA ALA A 82 -2.54 2.38 0.02
C ALA A 82 -1.36 1.67 0.71
N GLU A 83 -1.36 0.34 0.67
CA GLU A 83 -0.17 -0.42 1.04
C GLU A 83 0.93 -0.24 -0.01
N ARG A 84 0.55 -0.20 -1.31
CA ARG A 84 1.47 0.03 -2.44
C ARG A 84 0.75 0.64 -3.65
N ILE A 85 1.45 1.46 -4.42
CA ILE A 85 0.98 1.94 -5.72
C ILE A 85 1.17 0.83 -6.77
N GLY A 86 0.17 0.70 -7.67
CA GLY A 86 0.08 -0.35 -8.67
C GLY A 86 -0.82 -1.51 -8.25
N GLY A 87 -0.92 -1.79 -6.94
CA GLY A 87 -1.74 -2.92 -6.45
C GLY A 87 -1.29 -4.26 -7.04
N GLN A 88 -2.24 -5.15 -7.34
CA GLN A 88 -1.97 -6.48 -7.89
C GLN A 88 -1.39 -6.49 -9.29
N VAL A 89 -1.63 -5.44 -10.12
CA VAL A 89 -1.09 -5.45 -11.49
C VAL A 89 0.44 -5.53 -11.50
N LYS A 90 1.10 -5.07 -10.45
CA LYS A 90 2.55 -5.10 -10.31
C LYS A 90 3.13 -6.53 -10.38
N GLU A 91 2.35 -7.53 -10.04
CA GLU A 91 2.73 -8.94 -10.06
C GLU A 91 2.57 -9.58 -11.45
N THR A 92 1.89 -8.89 -12.37
CA THR A 92 1.65 -9.42 -13.72
C THR A 92 2.89 -9.25 -14.59
N VAL A 93 3.36 -10.34 -15.19
CA VAL A 93 4.58 -10.35 -16.02
C VAL A 93 4.35 -9.61 -17.34
N GLY A 94 3.24 -9.89 -18.03
CA GLY A 94 2.89 -9.27 -19.31
C GLY A 94 1.40 -8.91 -19.37
N ILE A 95 1.09 -7.75 -19.90
CA ILE A 95 -0.26 -7.21 -20.06
C ILE A 95 -0.44 -6.84 -21.54
N GLU A 96 -1.37 -7.51 -22.22
CA GLU A 96 -1.66 -7.32 -23.65
C GLU A 96 -3.12 -6.91 -23.90
N ASN A 97 -3.90 -6.81 -22.83
CA ASN A 97 -5.34 -6.51 -22.89
C ASN A 97 -5.70 -5.11 -22.39
N LEU A 98 -4.71 -4.24 -22.26
CA LEU A 98 -4.94 -2.84 -21.90
C LEU A 98 -5.16 -2.02 -23.17
N ILE A 99 -6.38 -1.48 -23.35
CA ILE A 99 -6.72 -0.69 -24.53
C ILE A 99 -5.72 0.47 -24.69
N SER A 100 -5.27 0.70 -25.91
CA SER A 100 -4.25 1.68 -26.34
C SER A 100 -2.80 1.33 -25.98
N VAL A 101 -2.57 0.26 -25.25
CA VAL A 101 -1.23 -0.22 -24.87
C VAL A 101 -1.09 -1.66 -25.35
N PRO A 102 -0.47 -1.91 -26.55
CA PRO A 102 -0.39 -3.26 -27.12
C PRO A 102 0.33 -4.26 -26.24
N TYR A 103 1.34 -3.80 -25.49
CA TYR A 103 2.08 -4.60 -24.52
C TYR A 103 2.68 -3.72 -23.43
N THR A 104 2.62 -4.18 -22.19
CA THR A 104 3.35 -3.60 -21.06
C THR A 104 3.60 -4.68 -19.99
N THR A 105 4.43 -4.38 -19.00
CA THR A 105 4.54 -5.21 -17.79
C THR A 105 3.78 -4.58 -16.63
N GLY A 106 3.43 -5.40 -15.64
CA GLY A 106 2.78 -4.88 -14.44
C GLY A 106 3.63 -3.85 -13.70
N GLN A 107 4.95 -4.06 -13.66
CA GLN A 107 5.87 -3.09 -13.08
C GLN A 107 5.84 -1.76 -13.84
N GLN A 108 5.95 -1.80 -15.18
CA GLN A 108 5.91 -0.60 -16.01
C GLN A 108 4.58 0.15 -15.86
N LEU A 109 3.46 -0.58 -15.81
CA LEU A 109 2.15 0.03 -15.59
C LEU A 109 2.07 0.69 -14.20
N ALA A 110 2.59 0.04 -13.15
CA ALA A 110 2.61 0.60 -11.80
C ALA A 110 3.46 1.89 -11.74
N ASP A 111 4.61 1.91 -12.41
CA ASP A 111 5.50 3.08 -12.48
C ASP A 111 4.83 4.23 -13.25
N ASN A 112 4.14 3.92 -14.35
CA ASN A 112 3.36 4.90 -15.11
C ASN A 112 2.20 5.49 -14.29
N LEU A 113 1.49 4.65 -13.52
CA LEU A 113 0.43 5.11 -12.60
C LEU A 113 1.00 6.04 -11.54
N ARG A 114 2.13 5.69 -10.92
CA ARG A 114 2.81 6.54 -9.95
C ARG A 114 3.19 7.89 -10.55
N THR A 115 3.85 7.88 -11.70
CA THR A 115 4.23 9.10 -12.42
C THR A 115 3.01 9.96 -12.72
N HIS A 116 1.92 9.36 -13.19
CA HIS A 116 0.70 10.11 -13.49
C HIS A 116 0.06 10.71 -12.23
N LEU A 117 0.02 10.00 -11.12
CA LEU A 117 -0.47 10.53 -9.83
C LEU A 117 0.32 11.75 -9.37
N THR A 118 1.64 11.76 -9.53
CA THR A 118 2.50 12.88 -9.10
C THR A 118 2.35 14.14 -9.94
N HIS A 119 1.68 14.08 -11.10
CA HIS A 119 1.35 15.28 -11.89
C HIS A 119 0.17 16.09 -11.33
N TYR A 120 -0.50 15.56 -10.32
CA TYR A 120 -1.65 16.22 -9.68
C TYR A 120 -1.39 16.43 -8.19
N PRO A 121 -2.05 17.41 -7.57
CA PRO A 121 -1.94 17.67 -6.13
C PRO A 121 -2.71 16.61 -5.33
N ILE A 122 -2.17 15.39 -5.31
CA ILE A 122 -2.70 14.24 -4.58
C ILE A 122 -1.72 13.87 -3.49
N ASP A 123 -2.18 13.85 -2.24
CA ASP A 123 -1.39 13.38 -1.12
C ASP A 123 -1.36 11.85 -1.11
N LEU A 124 -0.18 11.26 -1.37
CA LEU A 124 0.02 9.82 -1.43
C LEU A 124 0.53 9.29 -0.10
N PHE A 125 -0.26 8.44 0.56
CA PHE A 125 0.08 7.77 1.80
C PHE A 125 0.28 6.28 1.53
N GLU A 126 1.53 5.90 1.26
CA GLU A 126 1.93 4.52 1.02
C GLU A 126 2.36 3.83 2.32
N ASN A 127 2.43 2.49 2.27
CA ASN A 127 2.73 1.65 3.42
C ASN A 127 1.78 1.92 4.61
N ARG A 128 0.53 2.24 4.30
CA ARG A 128 -0.51 2.45 5.30
C ARG A 128 -1.51 1.31 5.27
N ARG A 129 -1.64 0.62 6.39
CA ARG A 129 -2.65 -0.42 6.60
C ARG A 129 -3.84 0.17 7.36
N ILE A 130 -5.02 0.03 6.79
CA ILE A 130 -6.26 0.48 7.42
C ILE A 130 -6.58 -0.43 8.61
N GLU A 131 -6.80 0.17 9.76
CA GLU A 131 -7.22 -0.53 11.00
C GLU A 131 -8.72 -0.50 11.18
N SER A 132 -9.32 0.66 10.99
CA SER A 132 -10.76 0.83 11.15
C SER A 132 -11.30 1.95 10.28
N THR A 133 -12.59 1.90 10.03
CA THR A 133 -13.31 2.91 9.26
C THR A 133 -14.61 3.24 9.96
N ASP A 134 -14.97 4.53 9.97
CA ASP A 134 -16.29 5.01 10.33
C ASP A 134 -16.84 5.84 9.18
N PHE A 135 -17.88 5.34 8.54
CA PHE A 135 -18.56 6.00 7.42
C PHE A 135 -19.95 6.53 7.78
N GLN A 136 -20.27 6.55 9.05
CA GLN A 136 -21.49 7.20 9.54
C GLN A 136 -21.34 8.73 9.50
N GLY A 137 -22.44 9.43 9.41
CA GLY A 137 -22.42 10.89 9.45
C GLY A 137 -21.89 11.58 8.18
N LYS A 138 -21.66 12.88 8.27
CA LYS A 138 -21.19 13.73 7.17
C LYS A 138 -19.70 13.53 6.88
N GLU A 139 -18.88 13.45 7.90
CA GLU A 139 -17.45 13.16 7.80
C GLU A 139 -17.22 11.66 7.90
N LYS A 140 -16.44 11.14 6.97
CA LYS A 140 -15.99 9.75 6.94
C LYS A 140 -14.61 9.69 7.55
N GLN A 141 -14.35 8.68 8.38
CA GLN A 141 -13.06 8.51 9.04
C GLN A 141 -12.40 7.20 8.62
N VAL A 142 -11.09 7.26 8.46
CA VAL A 142 -10.23 6.10 8.21
C VAL A 142 -9.04 6.19 9.15
N LYS A 143 -8.91 5.22 10.05
CA LYS A 143 -7.75 5.09 10.93
C LYS A 143 -6.77 4.08 10.32
N VAL A 144 -5.51 4.43 10.29
CA VAL A 144 -4.44 3.54 9.83
C VAL A 144 -3.48 3.20 10.97
N LYS A 145 -2.73 2.12 10.81
CA LYS A 145 -1.70 1.72 11.75
C LYS A 145 -0.67 2.85 11.89
N GLY A 146 -0.32 3.22 13.11
CA GLY A 146 0.60 4.34 13.41
C GLY A 146 -0.10 5.62 13.86
N ASN A 147 -1.33 5.49 14.38
CA ASN A 147 -2.08 6.58 15.02
C ASN A 147 -2.37 7.80 14.15
N GLU A 148 -2.52 7.59 12.82
CA GLU A 148 -3.00 8.62 11.89
C GLU A 148 -4.51 8.41 11.61
N VAL A 149 -5.27 9.50 11.66
CA VAL A 149 -6.71 9.52 11.35
C VAL A 149 -6.96 10.45 10.16
N PHE A 150 -7.55 9.89 9.11
CA PHE A 150 -7.91 10.63 7.91
C PHE A 150 -9.41 10.86 7.91
N THR A 151 -9.82 12.08 7.61
CA THR A 151 -11.24 12.43 7.48
C THR A 151 -11.52 13.02 6.11
N ALA A 152 -12.70 12.75 5.57
CA ALA A 152 -13.17 13.36 4.33
C ALA A 152 -14.70 13.37 4.23
N SER A 153 -15.21 14.22 3.34
CA SER A 153 -16.63 14.26 2.98
C SER A 153 -17.05 13.01 2.19
N ALA A 154 -16.13 12.46 1.38
CA ALA A 154 -16.37 11.27 0.56
C ALA A 154 -15.20 10.29 0.60
N VAL A 155 -15.50 9.00 0.49
CA VAL A 155 -14.52 7.92 0.41
C VAL A 155 -14.80 7.06 -0.82
N ILE A 156 -13.77 6.80 -1.60
CA ILE A 156 -13.80 5.86 -2.74
C ILE A 156 -13.03 4.61 -2.35
N ILE A 157 -13.73 3.48 -2.29
CA ILE A 157 -13.14 2.19 -1.95
C ILE A 157 -12.68 1.51 -3.24
N ALA A 158 -11.38 1.37 -3.42
CA ALA A 158 -10.72 0.77 -4.58
C ALA A 158 -9.63 -0.23 -4.15
N THR A 159 -9.91 -0.98 -3.08
CA THR A 159 -8.95 -1.89 -2.43
C THR A 159 -8.61 -3.13 -3.25
N GLY A 160 -9.37 -3.39 -4.31
CA GLY A 160 -9.17 -4.54 -5.19
C GLY A 160 -9.57 -5.87 -4.54
N ALA A 161 -8.91 -6.94 -4.99
CA ALA A 161 -9.14 -8.28 -4.49
C ALA A 161 -7.81 -8.96 -4.15
N LYS A 162 -7.84 -9.96 -3.31
CA LYS A 162 -6.71 -10.84 -3.01
C LYS A 162 -7.12 -12.28 -3.34
N HIS A 163 -6.21 -13.06 -3.93
CA HIS A 163 -6.43 -14.48 -4.08
C HIS A 163 -6.63 -15.11 -2.70
N ARG A 164 -7.60 -15.99 -2.58
CA ARG A 164 -7.81 -16.79 -1.38
C ARG A 164 -7.05 -18.10 -1.58
N HIS A 165 -5.99 -18.30 -0.82
CA HIS A 165 -5.26 -19.55 -0.81
C HIS A 165 -6.10 -20.63 -0.12
N LEU A 166 -6.10 -21.83 -0.69
CA LEU A 166 -6.74 -23.00 -0.11
C LEU A 166 -5.90 -23.63 0.99
N GLY A 167 -4.62 -23.22 1.11
CA GLY A 167 -3.68 -23.76 2.07
C GLY A 167 -3.19 -25.17 1.71
N LEU A 168 -3.27 -25.54 0.44
CA LEU A 168 -2.80 -26.84 -0.05
C LEU A 168 -1.28 -26.85 -0.23
N PRO A 169 -0.59 -27.97 0.04
CA PRO A 169 0.82 -28.10 -0.26
C PRO A 169 1.06 -27.87 -1.76
N ARG A 170 2.01 -26.99 -2.12
CA ARG A 170 2.37 -26.58 -3.49
C ARG A 170 1.37 -25.66 -4.19
N GLU A 171 0.63 -24.85 -3.45
CA GLU A 171 -0.24 -23.81 -4.01
C GLU A 171 0.52 -22.55 -4.44
N GLU A 172 1.85 -22.46 -4.18
CA GLU A 172 2.75 -21.35 -4.54
C GLU A 172 3.34 -21.52 -5.95
#